data_1a70c94c86d354a7aee5dfc845846feb
#
_entry.id   1a70c94c86d354a7aee5dfc845846feb
#
_cell.length_a   1.000
_cell.length_b   1.000
_cell.length_c   1.000
_cell.angle_alpha   90.00
_cell.angle_beta   90.00
_cell.angle_gamma   90.00
#
_symmetry.space_group_name_H-M   'P 1'
#
loop_
_entity.id
_entity.type
_entity.pdbx_description
1 polymer ?
#
loop_
_entity_poly.entity_id
_entity_poly.type
_entity_poly.pdbx_seq_one_letter_code
_entity_poly.pdbx_strand_id
1 'polypeptide(L)'
;MYTGYEYSTRSGSSIGVNDFEIPEEKATLIEHAEAEVMEIEEQYAAGLVTQGEKYNKVIDIWSRANDKVSKAMMERLSKEQVIGPDGQPVKGEDGEDLMQESFNSVYMMADSGARGSAAQIRQLSGMRGLMAKPDGSIIETPITANFREGLNVLQYFISTHGARKGLADTALKTANSGY
;
A
#
# COMPACT_ATOMS: atom_id res chain seq x y z
N MET A 1 -13.92 25.85 11.05
CA MET A 1 -13.60 25.78 9.62
C MET A 1 -12.58 26.86 9.22
N TYR A 2 -12.84 28.15 9.38
CA TYR A 2 -11.90 29.25 9.04
C TYR A 2 -10.55 29.16 9.75
N THR A 3 -10.53 28.85 11.05
CA THR A 3 -9.30 28.64 11.84
C THR A 3 -8.43 27.54 11.24
N GLY A 4 -9.04 26.42 10.82
CA GLY A 4 -8.32 25.33 10.18
C GLY A 4 -7.66 25.73 8.86
N TYR A 5 -8.34 26.52 8.04
CA TYR A 5 -7.79 27.04 6.78
C TYR A 5 -6.61 27.98 7.03
N GLU A 6 -6.72 28.88 8.02
CA GLU A 6 -5.66 29.81 8.36
C GLU A 6 -4.38 29.08 8.82
N TYR A 7 -4.51 28.12 9.73
CA TYR A 7 -3.36 27.36 10.22
C TYR A 7 -2.80 26.39 9.18
N SER A 8 -3.64 25.78 8.33
CA SER A 8 -3.18 24.99 7.20
C SER A 8 -2.33 25.82 6.22
N THR A 9 -2.73 27.07 5.95
CA THR A 9 -1.95 27.96 5.11
C THR A 9 -0.62 28.36 5.77
N ARG A 10 -0.64 28.63 7.08
CA ARG A 10 0.57 28.99 7.84
C ARG A 10 1.56 27.84 7.97
N SER A 11 1.08 26.59 8.02
CA SER A 11 1.96 25.42 8.14
C SER A 11 2.89 25.26 6.95
N GLY A 12 2.49 25.73 5.77
CA GLY A 12 3.26 25.59 4.54
C GLY A 12 3.45 24.14 4.08
N SER A 13 2.74 23.18 4.67
CA SER A 13 2.83 21.76 4.30
C SER A 13 2.34 21.53 2.88
N SER A 14 3.15 20.87 2.07
CA SER A 14 2.85 20.54 0.67
C SER A 14 3.16 19.06 0.42
N ILE A 15 2.50 18.47 -0.56
CA ILE A 15 2.71 17.08 -0.97
C ILE A 15 3.22 17.06 -2.40
N GLY A 16 4.36 16.41 -2.60
CA GLY A 16 4.93 16.12 -3.90
C GLY A 16 4.95 14.61 -4.18
N VAL A 17 5.21 14.23 -5.42
CA VAL A 17 5.33 12.81 -5.81
C VAL A 17 6.50 12.13 -5.08
N ASN A 18 7.55 12.87 -4.79
CA ASN A 18 8.75 12.34 -4.10
C ASN A 18 8.49 12.01 -2.63
N ASP A 19 7.48 12.61 -2.00
CA ASP A 19 7.13 12.33 -0.61
C ASP A 19 6.53 10.92 -0.42
N PHE A 20 6.10 10.29 -1.51
CA PHE A 20 5.64 8.91 -1.52
C PHE A 20 6.82 7.97 -1.74
N GLU A 21 7.61 7.73 -0.71
CA GLU A 21 8.75 6.82 -0.79
C GLU A 21 8.31 5.37 -0.91
N ILE A 22 8.95 4.64 -1.83
CA ILE A 22 8.71 3.22 -2.03
C ILE A 22 9.76 2.47 -1.21
N PRO A 23 9.37 1.50 -0.34
CA PRO A 23 10.33 0.73 0.44
C PRO A 23 11.21 -0.13 -0.50
N GLU A 24 12.51 -0.15 -0.27
CA GLU A 24 13.47 -0.94 -1.06
C GLU A 24 13.20 -2.45 -0.93
N GLU A 25 12.72 -2.87 0.22
CA GLU A 25 12.39 -4.25 0.54
C GLU A 25 11.16 -4.78 -0.23
N LYS A 26 10.41 -3.91 -0.89
CA LYS A 26 9.19 -4.28 -1.63
C LYS A 26 9.45 -5.37 -2.65
N ALA A 27 10.53 -5.24 -3.45
CA ALA A 27 10.86 -6.19 -4.50
C ALA A 27 11.12 -7.58 -3.93
N THR A 28 11.92 -7.68 -2.88
CA THR A 28 12.24 -8.96 -2.22
C THR A 28 11.04 -9.62 -1.57
N LEU A 29 10.14 -8.82 -0.97
CA LEU A 29 8.91 -9.31 -0.36
C LEU A 29 7.93 -9.86 -1.41
N ILE A 30 7.86 -9.23 -2.58
CA ILE A 30 7.03 -9.69 -3.69
C ILE A 30 7.62 -10.98 -4.30
N GLU A 31 8.92 -11.02 -4.58
CA GLU A 31 9.58 -12.22 -5.11
C GLU A 31 9.40 -13.44 -4.19
N HIS A 32 9.49 -13.24 -2.88
CA HIS A 32 9.26 -14.30 -1.91
C HIS A 32 7.80 -14.80 -1.96
N ALA A 33 6.84 -13.88 -2.05
CA ALA A 33 5.43 -14.25 -2.17
C ALA A 33 5.13 -14.98 -3.49
N GLU A 34 5.73 -14.54 -4.60
CA GLU A 34 5.61 -15.22 -5.90
C GLU A 34 6.18 -16.65 -5.85
N ALA A 35 7.31 -16.84 -5.18
CA ALA A 35 7.90 -18.17 -4.99
C ALA A 35 6.98 -19.08 -4.17
N GLU A 36 6.40 -18.61 -3.08
CA GLU A 36 5.42 -19.36 -2.30
C GLU A 36 4.17 -19.72 -3.13
N VAL A 37 3.70 -18.81 -3.97
CA VAL A 37 2.55 -19.07 -4.87
C VAL A 37 2.89 -20.12 -5.92
N MET A 38 4.09 -20.06 -6.51
CA MET A 38 4.54 -21.08 -7.48
C MET A 38 4.60 -22.47 -6.85
N GLU A 39 5.07 -22.59 -5.61
CA GLU A 39 5.07 -23.88 -4.88
C GLU A 39 3.65 -24.44 -4.72
N ILE A 40 2.68 -23.57 -4.38
CA ILE A 40 1.27 -24.00 -4.29
C ILE A 40 0.71 -24.41 -5.65
N GLU A 41 1.11 -23.75 -6.72
CA GLU A 41 0.71 -24.11 -8.08
C GLU A 41 1.27 -25.48 -8.51
N GLU A 42 2.51 -25.78 -8.17
CA GLU A 42 3.11 -27.10 -8.38
C GLU A 42 2.40 -28.18 -7.59
N GLN A 43 2.06 -27.94 -6.32
CA GLN A 43 1.28 -28.85 -5.49
C GLN A 43 -0.12 -29.11 -6.09
N TYR A 44 -0.74 -28.09 -6.65
CA TYR A 44 -2.02 -28.22 -7.33
C TYR A 44 -1.89 -29.05 -8.63
N ALA A 45 -0.86 -28.80 -9.44
CA ALA A 45 -0.57 -29.54 -10.66
C ALA A 45 -0.26 -31.02 -10.37
N ALA A 46 0.37 -31.31 -9.22
CA ALA A 46 0.61 -32.68 -8.74
C ALA A 46 -0.63 -33.34 -8.13
N GLY A 47 -1.76 -32.64 -8.01
CA GLY A 47 -3.01 -33.18 -7.45
C GLY A 47 -3.01 -33.31 -5.92
N LEU A 48 -2.07 -32.65 -5.24
CA LEU A 48 -1.94 -32.72 -3.77
C LEU A 48 -2.93 -31.78 -3.05
N VAL A 49 -3.39 -30.72 -3.71
CA VAL A 49 -4.34 -29.74 -3.17
C VAL A 49 -5.53 -29.56 -4.10
N THR A 50 -6.68 -29.27 -3.54
CA THR A 50 -7.89 -28.95 -4.30
C THR A 50 -7.86 -27.50 -4.80
N GLN A 51 -8.69 -27.17 -5.79
CA GLN A 51 -8.79 -25.82 -6.31
C GLN A 51 -9.21 -24.80 -5.23
N GLY A 52 -10.11 -25.19 -4.33
CA GLY A 52 -10.53 -24.33 -3.22
C GLY A 52 -9.41 -24.08 -2.20
N GLU A 53 -8.61 -25.08 -1.91
CA GLU A 53 -7.43 -24.95 -1.05
C GLU A 53 -6.35 -24.08 -1.69
N LYS A 54 -6.06 -24.29 -2.99
CA LYS A 54 -5.15 -23.43 -3.75
C LYS A 54 -5.60 -21.98 -3.64
N TYR A 55 -6.86 -21.68 -3.96
CA TYR A 55 -7.44 -20.34 -3.91
C TYR A 55 -7.25 -19.67 -2.55
N ASN A 56 -7.61 -20.37 -1.47
CA ASN A 56 -7.47 -19.82 -0.11
C ASN A 56 -6.01 -19.58 0.28
N LYS A 57 -5.11 -20.51 -0.06
CA LYS A 57 -3.67 -20.37 0.24
C LYS A 57 -3.05 -19.20 -0.50
N VAL A 58 -3.36 -19.03 -1.79
CA VAL A 58 -2.84 -17.91 -2.61
C VAL A 58 -3.29 -16.56 -2.07
N ILE A 59 -4.57 -16.44 -1.69
CA ILE A 59 -5.09 -15.21 -1.09
C ILE A 59 -4.41 -14.92 0.25
N ASP A 60 -4.19 -15.92 1.09
CA ASP A 60 -3.52 -15.75 2.37
C ASP A 60 -2.06 -15.29 2.19
N ILE A 61 -1.31 -15.87 1.24
CA ILE A 61 0.05 -15.48 0.91
C ILE A 61 0.09 -14.00 0.51
N TRP A 62 -0.77 -13.58 -0.41
CA TRP A 62 -0.80 -12.20 -0.88
C TRP A 62 -1.31 -11.22 0.16
N SER A 63 -2.22 -11.63 1.03
CA SER A 63 -2.65 -10.80 2.17
C SER A 63 -1.50 -10.54 3.14
N ARG A 64 -0.76 -11.58 3.51
CA ARG A 64 0.43 -11.46 4.37
C ARG A 64 1.55 -10.63 3.73
N ALA A 65 1.79 -10.81 2.43
CA ALA A 65 2.77 -10.01 1.69
C ALA A 65 2.38 -8.53 1.68
N ASN A 66 1.12 -8.23 1.43
CA ASN A 66 0.58 -6.89 1.46
C ASN A 66 0.73 -6.20 2.83
N ASP A 67 0.51 -6.94 3.92
CA ASP A 67 0.70 -6.42 5.28
C ASP A 67 2.18 -6.17 5.60
N LYS A 68 3.09 -7.04 5.15
CA LYS A 68 4.54 -6.83 5.29
C LYS A 68 5.00 -5.59 4.53
N VAL A 69 4.57 -5.43 3.27
CA VAL A 69 4.88 -4.23 2.47
C VAL A 69 4.31 -2.97 3.12
N SER A 70 3.10 -3.04 3.68
CA SER A 70 2.50 -1.91 4.39
C SER A 70 3.31 -1.49 5.62
N LYS A 71 3.80 -2.46 6.40
CA LYS A 71 4.65 -2.18 7.57
C LYS A 71 5.99 -1.56 7.15
N ALA A 72 6.68 -2.17 6.19
CA ALA A 72 7.96 -1.66 5.67
C ALA A 72 7.81 -0.22 5.13
N MET A 73 6.71 0.05 4.42
CA MET A 73 6.39 1.38 3.93
C MET A 73 6.21 2.39 5.07
N MET A 74 5.43 2.03 6.09
CA MET A 74 5.20 2.93 7.23
C MET A 74 6.47 3.16 8.05
N GLU A 75 7.30 2.14 8.24
CA GLU A 75 8.61 2.29 8.89
C GLU A 75 9.53 3.23 8.11
N ARG A 76 9.56 3.08 6.78
CA ARG A 76 10.36 3.96 5.91
C ARG A 76 9.87 5.41 5.95
N LEU A 77 8.55 5.62 5.91
CA LEU A 77 7.96 6.97 5.96
C LEU A 77 8.09 7.62 7.34
N SER A 78 8.17 6.83 8.42
CA SER A 78 8.24 7.35 9.80
C SER A 78 9.61 7.83 10.22
N LYS A 79 10.66 7.38 9.53
CA LYS A 79 12.05 7.66 9.89
C LYS A 79 12.79 8.34 8.76
N GLU A 80 13.56 9.35 9.10
CA GLU A 80 14.40 10.11 8.18
C GLU A 80 15.82 10.19 8.72
N GLN A 81 16.79 10.12 7.83
CA GLN A 81 18.20 10.29 8.16
C GLN A 81 18.49 11.75 8.52
N VAL A 82 19.17 11.97 9.63
CA VAL A 82 19.63 13.31 10.00
C VAL A 82 20.75 13.72 9.08
N ILE A 83 20.53 14.76 8.30
CA ILE A 83 21.54 15.35 7.42
C ILE A 83 22.19 16.53 8.11
N GLY A 84 23.51 16.51 8.23
CA GLY A 84 24.28 17.62 8.79
C GLY A 84 24.31 18.84 7.85
N PRO A 85 24.83 19.99 8.34
CA PRO A 85 24.98 21.20 7.54
C PRO A 85 25.89 21.01 6.31
N ASP A 86 26.71 19.95 6.31
CA ASP A 86 27.61 19.59 5.22
C ASP A 86 26.93 18.71 4.14
N GLY A 87 25.63 18.43 4.28
CA GLY A 87 24.87 17.55 3.38
C GLY A 87 25.18 16.08 3.52
N GLN A 88 25.94 15.68 4.55
CA GLN A 88 26.30 14.29 4.84
C GLN A 88 25.43 13.73 5.97
N PRO A 89 25.11 12.43 5.96
CA PRO A 89 24.39 11.81 7.09
C PRO A 89 25.23 11.91 8.38
N VAL A 90 24.58 12.34 9.44
CA VAL A 90 25.21 12.40 10.78
C VAL A 90 25.27 10.99 11.32
N LYS A 91 26.45 10.56 11.74
CA LYS A 91 26.65 9.26 12.40
C LYS A 91 26.53 9.40 13.91
N GLY A 92 25.81 8.45 14.51
CA GLY A 92 25.75 8.30 15.96
C GLY A 92 27.08 7.82 16.57
N GLU A 93 27.14 7.73 17.88
CA GLU A 93 28.31 7.24 18.62
C GLU A 93 28.67 5.78 18.23
N ASP A 94 27.69 4.99 17.79
CA ASP A 94 27.85 3.61 17.36
C ASP A 94 28.30 3.46 15.88
N GLY A 95 28.49 4.59 15.18
CA GLY A 95 28.89 4.61 13.76
C GLY A 95 27.73 4.35 12.75
N GLU A 96 26.53 4.12 13.23
CA GLU A 96 25.31 4.02 12.42
C GLU A 96 24.74 5.41 12.10
N ASP A 97 23.98 5.51 11.03
CA ASP A 97 23.34 6.77 10.66
C ASP A 97 22.26 7.17 11.69
N LEU A 98 22.33 8.39 12.14
CA LEU A 98 21.37 8.90 13.12
C LEU A 98 20.02 9.09 12.45
N MET A 99 18.99 8.40 12.98
CA MET A 99 17.63 8.48 12.50
C MET A 99 16.78 9.39 13.40
N GLN A 100 15.92 10.18 12.79
CA GLN A 100 14.92 11.01 13.48
C GLN A 100 13.52 10.70 12.98
N GLU A 101 12.51 11.19 13.67
CA GLU A 101 11.13 11.16 13.15
C GLU A 101 11.06 11.99 11.87
N SER A 102 10.42 11.41 10.85
CA SER A 102 10.34 12.01 9.54
C SER A 102 9.43 13.24 9.53
N PHE A 103 9.88 14.30 8.88
CA PHE A 103 9.06 15.47 8.52
C PHE A 103 8.32 15.31 7.18
N ASN A 104 8.22 14.07 6.68
CA ASN A 104 7.47 13.79 5.46
C ASN A 104 6.01 14.21 5.64
N SER A 105 5.52 15.10 4.77
CA SER A 105 4.18 15.66 4.87
C SER A 105 3.08 14.61 4.78
N VAL A 106 3.29 13.57 4.00
CA VAL A 106 2.34 12.44 3.85
C VAL A 106 2.23 11.67 5.16
N TYR A 107 3.37 11.34 5.78
CA TYR A 107 3.39 10.65 7.07
C TYR A 107 2.76 11.51 8.18
N MET A 108 3.12 12.77 8.26
CA MET A 108 2.57 13.70 9.25
C MET A 108 1.05 13.84 9.17
N MET A 109 0.50 13.91 7.95
CA MET A 109 -0.95 13.99 7.75
C MET A 109 -1.67 12.70 8.14
N ALA A 110 -1.09 11.55 7.81
CA ALA A 110 -1.68 10.25 8.13
C ALA A 110 -1.60 9.94 9.63
N ASP A 111 -0.47 10.22 10.27
CA ASP A 111 -0.26 9.98 11.70
C ASP A 111 -1.15 10.90 12.55
N SER A 112 -1.24 12.17 12.21
CA SER A 112 -2.12 13.13 12.90
C SER A 112 -3.62 12.90 12.63
N GLY A 113 -3.98 12.08 11.66
CA GLY A 113 -5.36 11.87 11.23
C GLY A 113 -5.98 13.06 10.48
N ALA A 114 -5.19 14.05 10.07
CA ALA A 114 -5.68 15.21 9.35
C ALA A 114 -6.25 14.84 7.98
N ARG A 115 -5.55 14.00 7.24
CA ARG A 115 -6.00 13.48 5.94
C ARG A 115 -5.27 12.20 5.57
N GLY A 116 -6.03 11.28 4.96
CA GLY A 116 -5.51 10.00 4.51
C GLY A 116 -5.48 8.94 5.62
N SER A 117 -5.38 7.71 5.20
CA SER A 117 -5.19 6.56 6.08
C SER A 117 -4.01 5.73 5.61
N ALA A 118 -3.46 4.88 6.47
CA ALA A 118 -2.38 3.96 6.10
C ALA A 118 -2.75 3.10 4.89
N ALA A 119 -4.02 2.69 4.77
CA ALA A 119 -4.51 1.93 3.62
C ALA A 119 -4.47 2.71 2.30
N GLN A 120 -4.75 4.02 2.34
CA GLN A 120 -4.68 4.88 1.16
C GLN A 120 -3.22 5.15 0.75
N ILE A 121 -2.33 5.41 1.72
CA ILE A 121 -0.90 5.61 1.46
C ILE A 121 -0.27 4.33 0.92
N ARG A 122 -0.67 3.17 1.41
CA ARG A 122 -0.22 1.87 0.89
C ARG A 122 -0.48 1.73 -0.60
N GLN A 123 -1.64 2.15 -1.09
CA GLN A 123 -1.94 2.10 -2.52
C GLN A 123 -1.09 3.07 -3.34
N LEU A 124 -0.62 4.15 -2.73
CA LEU A 124 0.20 5.17 -3.38
C LEU A 124 1.69 4.81 -3.42
N SER A 125 2.23 4.24 -2.34
CA SER A 125 3.67 3.97 -2.17
C SER A 125 4.04 2.50 -1.98
N GLY A 126 3.11 1.66 -1.55
CA GLY A 126 3.35 0.23 -1.31
C GLY A 126 2.91 -0.63 -2.48
N MET A 127 1.85 -1.40 -2.30
CA MET A 127 1.16 -2.13 -3.37
C MET A 127 -0.36 -2.01 -3.21
N ARG A 128 -1.07 -2.08 -4.31
CA ARG A 128 -2.53 -1.99 -4.28
C ARG A 128 -3.16 -3.24 -3.70
N GLY A 129 -2.60 -4.42 -4.01
CA GLY A 129 -3.01 -5.70 -3.44
C GLY A 129 -4.16 -6.38 -4.17
N LEU A 130 -4.88 -7.23 -3.44
CA LEU A 130 -5.97 -8.04 -3.99
C LEU A 130 -7.22 -7.21 -4.30
N MET A 131 -7.86 -7.53 -5.42
CA MET A 131 -9.09 -6.88 -5.87
C MET A 131 -10.29 -7.83 -5.74
N ALA A 132 -11.43 -7.30 -5.30
CA ALA A 132 -12.68 -8.04 -5.22
C ALA A 132 -13.50 -7.86 -6.50
N LYS A 133 -14.09 -8.97 -6.97
CA LYS A 133 -15.08 -8.94 -8.06
C LYS A 133 -16.44 -8.44 -7.53
N PRO A 134 -17.37 -8.07 -8.42
CA PRO A 134 -18.72 -7.65 -8.01
C PRO A 134 -19.49 -8.72 -7.23
N ASP A 135 -19.22 -10.01 -7.47
CA ASP A 135 -19.83 -11.15 -6.75
C ASP A 135 -19.29 -11.34 -5.31
N GLY A 136 -18.24 -10.60 -4.94
CA GLY A 136 -17.59 -10.68 -3.64
C GLY A 136 -16.37 -11.62 -3.60
N SER A 137 -16.14 -12.42 -4.63
CA SER A 137 -14.92 -13.24 -4.73
C SER A 137 -13.69 -12.35 -4.95
N ILE A 138 -12.53 -12.84 -4.55
CA ILE A 138 -11.25 -12.13 -4.69
C ILE A 138 -10.53 -12.66 -5.93
N ILE A 139 -9.91 -11.77 -6.70
CA ILE A 139 -9.08 -12.15 -7.83
C ILE A 139 -7.74 -12.64 -7.28
N GLU A 140 -7.32 -13.84 -7.65
CA GLU A 140 -6.08 -14.48 -7.17
C GLU A 140 -4.82 -13.68 -7.53
N THR A 141 -4.84 -12.99 -8.67
CA THR A 141 -3.73 -12.16 -9.12
C THR A 141 -3.81 -10.78 -8.46
N PRO A 142 -2.85 -10.42 -7.60
CA PRO A 142 -2.83 -9.11 -6.95
C PRO A 142 -2.32 -8.04 -7.90
N ILE A 143 -2.56 -6.78 -7.53
CA ILE A 143 -1.90 -5.64 -8.15
C ILE A 143 -0.67 -5.31 -7.30
N THR A 144 0.50 -5.71 -7.76
CA THR A 144 1.78 -5.50 -7.05
C THR A 144 2.31 -4.08 -7.21
N ALA A 145 1.92 -3.39 -8.29
CA ALA A 145 2.26 -2.00 -8.50
C ALA A 145 1.49 -1.05 -7.57
N ASN A 146 2.07 0.09 -7.30
CA ASN A 146 1.42 1.22 -6.66
C ASN A 146 1.11 2.34 -7.68
N PHE A 147 0.40 3.37 -7.25
CA PHE A 147 0.06 4.48 -8.15
C PHE A 147 1.27 5.34 -8.53
N ARG A 148 2.31 5.40 -7.68
CA ARG A 148 3.53 6.15 -7.99
C ARG A 148 4.31 5.50 -9.14
N GLU A 149 4.43 4.16 -9.14
CA GLU A 149 5.08 3.40 -10.21
C GLU A 149 4.25 3.39 -11.49
N GLY A 150 2.94 3.48 -11.33
CA GLY A 150 1.97 3.31 -12.41
C GLY A 150 1.58 1.84 -12.62
N LEU A 151 0.32 1.62 -12.97
CA LEU A 151 -0.23 0.31 -13.26
C LEU A 151 0.00 -0.04 -14.74
N ASN A 152 0.30 -1.32 -15.01
CA ASN A 152 0.26 -1.81 -16.37
C ASN A 152 -1.19 -2.01 -16.85
N VAL A 153 -1.37 -2.27 -18.14
CA VAL A 153 -2.70 -2.41 -18.75
C VAL A 153 -3.54 -3.50 -18.08
N LEU A 154 -2.94 -4.64 -17.78
CA LEU A 154 -3.65 -5.75 -17.13
C LEU A 154 -4.07 -5.41 -15.70
N GLN A 155 -3.16 -4.82 -14.93
CA GLN A 155 -3.43 -4.36 -13.56
C GLN A 155 -4.51 -3.28 -13.52
N TYR A 156 -4.49 -2.36 -14.47
CA TYR A 156 -5.54 -1.36 -14.62
C TYR A 156 -6.89 -2.02 -14.91
N PHE A 157 -6.94 -2.98 -15.82
CA PHE A 157 -8.16 -3.71 -16.15
C PHE A 157 -8.72 -4.47 -14.93
N ILE A 158 -7.87 -5.17 -14.17
CA ILE A 158 -8.25 -5.85 -12.92
C ILE A 158 -8.81 -4.83 -11.91
N SER A 159 -8.19 -3.67 -11.81
CA SER A 159 -8.62 -2.62 -10.86
C SER A 159 -9.99 -2.04 -11.17
N THR A 160 -10.42 -2.05 -12.45
CA THR A 160 -11.74 -1.55 -12.84
C THR A 160 -12.89 -2.38 -12.25
N HIS A 161 -12.68 -3.67 -11.99
CA HIS A 161 -13.70 -4.51 -11.35
C HIS A 161 -14.06 -3.99 -9.96
N GLY A 162 -13.06 -3.64 -9.14
CA GLY A 162 -13.27 -3.07 -7.80
C GLY A 162 -13.94 -1.69 -7.84
N ALA A 163 -13.54 -0.83 -8.78
CA ALA A 163 -14.12 0.51 -8.93
C ALA A 163 -15.60 0.43 -9.33
N ARG A 164 -15.94 -0.41 -10.32
CA ARG A 164 -17.33 -0.62 -10.76
C ARG A 164 -18.19 -1.23 -9.66
N LYS A 165 -17.66 -2.18 -8.88
CA LYS A 165 -18.34 -2.71 -7.70
C LYS A 165 -18.67 -1.59 -6.69
N GLY A 166 -17.70 -0.74 -6.37
CA GLY A 166 -17.92 0.38 -5.43
C GLY A 166 -19.02 1.34 -5.89
N LEU A 167 -19.08 1.66 -7.19
CA LEU A 167 -20.13 2.49 -7.77
C LEU A 167 -21.50 1.80 -7.68
N ALA A 168 -21.60 0.53 -8.02
CA ALA A 168 -22.84 -0.23 -7.97
C ALA A 168 -23.34 -0.40 -6.52
N ASP A 169 -22.46 -0.77 -5.59
CA ASP A 169 -22.80 -0.94 -4.18
C ASP A 169 -23.30 0.37 -3.55
N THR A 170 -22.67 1.49 -3.87
CA THR A 170 -23.10 2.82 -3.40
C THR A 170 -24.49 3.15 -3.91
N ALA A 171 -24.74 2.95 -5.19
CA ALA A 171 -26.04 3.22 -5.81
C ALA A 171 -27.15 2.34 -5.19
N LEU A 172 -26.89 1.04 -5.00
CA LEU A 172 -27.85 0.10 -4.40
C LEU A 172 -28.12 0.42 -2.93
N LYS A 173 -27.10 0.72 -2.14
CA LYS A 173 -27.27 1.11 -0.73
C LYS A 173 -28.07 2.40 -0.60
N THR A 174 -27.79 3.38 -1.46
CA THR A 174 -28.54 4.65 -1.48
C THR A 174 -29.99 4.44 -1.86
N ALA A 175 -30.25 3.64 -2.89
CA ALA A 175 -31.62 3.32 -3.30
C ALA A 175 -32.40 2.57 -2.19
N ASN A 176 -31.78 1.58 -1.55
CA ASN A 176 -32.39 0.83 -0.46
C ASN A 176 -32.67 1.71 0.76
N SER A 177 -31.79 2.62 1.12
CA SER A 177 -32.00 3.54 2.24
C SER A 177 -33.06 4.60 1.93
N GLY A 178 -33.19 4.99 0.67
CA GLY A 178 -34.20 5.96 0.23
C GLY A 178 -35.64 5.40 0.16
N TYR A 179 -35.76 4.10 -0.07
CA TYR A 179 -37.06 3.45 -0.04
C TYR A 179 -37.58 3.25 1.38
#